data_ffe007e29685498af16c38c13ebd86f9
#
_entry.id   ffe007e29685498af16c38c13ebd86f9
#
_cell.length_a   1.000
_cell.length_b   1.000
_cell.length_c   1.000
_cell.angle_alpha   90.00
_cell.angle_beta   90.00
_cell.angle_gamma   90.00
#
_symmetry.space_group_name_H-M   'P 1'
#
loop_
_entity.id
_entity.type
_entity.pdbx_description
1 polymer ?
#
loop_
_entity_poly.entity_id
_entity_poly.type
_entity_poly.pdbx_seq_one_letter_code
_entity_poly.pdbx_strand_id
1 'polypeptide(L)'
;MGNVIKAYRYRIVDNSAFEMPLPMKFTVWKADAPVADYIISEDEQVSYTIITKFKELMITTIHRPLDISDIYYMFSCRVFQDRTPFTKPILERMGLEKYNVCNILRRTHGISPYDDYWIRFDGEKITFDQAVEEFDKYLIGPE
;
A
#
# COMPACT_ATOMS: atom_id res chain seq x y z
N MET A 1 10.29 -17.16 -15.45
CA MET A 1 9.85 -16.00 -16.26
C MET A 1 9.38 -14.86 -15.38
N GLY A 2 8.48 -15.08 -14.45
CA GLY A 2 8.05 -14.02 -13.53
C GLY A 2 9.21 -13.41 -12.72
N ASN A 3 10.25 -14.18 -12.44
CA ASN A 3 11.39 -13.70 -11.67
C ASN A 3 12.18 -12.62 -12.41
N VAL A 4 12.30 -12.71 -13.72
CA VAL A 4 13.00 -11.71 -14.52
C VAL A 4 12.22 -10.38 -14.47
N ILE A 5 10.91 -10.45 -14.62
CA ILE A 5 10.06 -9.26 -14.57
C ILE A 5 10.11 -8.64 -13.17
N LYS A 6 10.04 -9.45 -12.13
CA LYS A 6 10.14 -8.98 -10.74
C LYS A 6 11.48 -8.27 -10.51
N ALA A 7 12.58 -8.88 -10.92
CA ALA A 7 13.89 -8.28 -10.75
C ALA A 7 13.99 -6.94 -11.45
N TYR A 8 13.43 -6.82 -12.64
CA TYR A 8 13.43 -5.57 -13.38
C TYR A 8 12.63 -4.50 -12.65
N ARG A 9 11.43 -4.83 -12.18
CA ARG A 9 10.57 -3.88 -11.47
C ARG A 9 11.16 -3.43 -10.15
N TYR A 10 11.82 -4.33 -9.44
CA TYR A 10 12.39 -4.05 -8.13
C TYR A 10 13.74 -3.33 -8.19
N ARG A 11 14.26 -3.08 -9.38
CA ARG A 11 15.52 -2.32 -9.52
C ARG A 11 15.42 -0.93 -8.93
N ILE A 12 14.23 -0.36 -8.88
CA ILE A 12 14.00 1.00 -8.40
C ILE A 12 13.83 1.03 -6.89
N VAL A 13 13.49 -0.11 -6.27
CA VAL A 13 13.21 -0.21 -4.84
C VAL A 13 13.94 -1.39 -4.23
N ASP A 14 14.37 -1.21 -2.99
CA ASP A 14 14.99 -2.27 -2.21
C ASP A 14 13.95 -3.34 -1.90
N ASN A 15 14.21 -4.58 -2.32
CA ASN A 15 13.31 -5.69 -2.07
C ASN A 15 13.05 -5.94 -0.59
N SER A 16 14.00 -5.63 0.28
CA SER A 16 13.78 -5.76 1.73
C SER A 16 12.67 -4.87 2.24
N ALA A 17 12.37 -3.78 1.55
CA ALA A 17 11.28 -2.87 1.91
C ALA A 17 9.90 -3.43 1.56
N PHE A 18 9.85 -4.53 0.84
CA PHE A 18 8.61 -5.15 0.38
C PHE A 18 8.30 -6.48 1.04
N GLU A 19 8.92 -6.79 2.16
CA GLU A 19 8.53 -7.98 2.90
C GLU A 19 7.03 -7.93 3.17
N MET A 20 6.31 -8.89 2.62
CA MET A 20 4.86 -8.91 2.64
C MET A 20 4.39 -10.20 3.30
N PRO A 21 3.65 -10.10 4.41
CA PRO A 21 3.10 -11.32 5.03
C PRO A 21 2.00 -11.88 4.14
N LEU A 22 2.20 -13.09 3.63
CA LEU A 22 1.22 -13.77 2.80
C LEU A 22 0.63 -14.98 3.53
N PRO A 23 -0.65 -15.33 3.31
CA PRO A 23 -1.60 -14.69 2.39
C PRO A 23 -2.06 -13.32 2.89
N MET A 24 -2.59 -12.51 1.99
CA MET A 24 -3.02 -11.16 2.32
C MET A 24 -4.33 -10.84 1.60
N LYS A 25 -5.20 -10.11 2.28
CA LYS A 25 -6.41 -9.54 1.69
C LYS A 25 -6.46 -8.06 2.02
N PHE A 26 -6.86 -7.27 1.06
CA PHE A 26 -7.11 -5.85 1.33
C PHE A 26 -8.13 -5.32 0.33
N THR A 27 -8.73 -4.18 0.69
CA THR A 27 -9.68 -3.48 -0.16
C THR A 27 -9.16 -2.07 -0.42
N VAL A 28 -9.20 -1.66 -1.67
CA VAL A 28 -8.95 -0.26 -2.03
C VAL A 28 -10.26 0.49 -1.92
N TRP A 29 -10.22 1.63 -1.25
CA TRP A 29 -11.36 2.50 -1.01
C TRP A 29 -11.13 3.86 -1.65
N LYS A 30 -12.21 4.54 -2.00
CA LYS A 30 -12.22 5.95 -2.34
C LYS A 30 -13.13 6.63 -1.34
N ALA A 31 -12.55 7.40 -0.41
CA ALA A 31 -13.27 7.95 0.74
C ALA A 31 -14.08 6.85 1.43
N ASP A 32 -15.40 6.94 1.47
CA ASP A 32 -16.27 5.98 2.15
C ASP A 32 -16.80 4.86 1.25
N ALA A 33 -16.32 4.76 0.02
CA ALA A 33 -16.81 3.79 -0.95
C ALA A 33 -15.75 2.73 -1.27
N PRO A 34 -16.06 1.42 -1.13
CA PRO A 34 -15.13 0.37 -1.53
C PRO A 34 -15.05 0.31 -3.07
N VAL A 35 -13.86 0.11 -3.58
CA VAL A 35 -13.59 0.15 -5.02
C VAL A 35 -13.22 -1.22 -5.56
N ALA A 36 -12.30 -1.92 -4.90
CA ALA A 36 -11.84 -3.22 -5.37
C ALA A 36 -11.25 -4.03 -4.21
N ASP A 37 -11.53 -5.33 -4.21
CA ASP A 37 -10.94 -6.28 -3.28
C ASP A 37 -9.78 -7.01 -3.94
N TYR A 38 -8.71 -7.22 -3.18
CA TYR A 38 -7.54 -7.95 -3.64
C TYR A 38 -7.22 -9.10 -2.69
N ILE A 39 -6.85 -10.23 -3.26
CA ILE A 39 -6.43 -11.41 -2.51
C ILE A 39 -5.10 -11.87 -3.09
N ILE A 40 -4.11 -12.06 -2.22
CA ILE A 40 -2.81 -12.59 -2.60
C ILE A 40 -2.60 -13.87 -1.80
N SER A 41 -2.42 -14.98 -2.50
CA SER A 41 -2.21 -16.29 -1.87
C SER A 41 -0.79 -16.46 -1.36
N GLU A 42 -0.55 -17.52 -0.59
CA GLU A 42 0.79 -17.83 -0.09
C GLU A 42 1.81 -18.05 -1.20
N ASP A 43 1.36 -18.54 -2.35
CA ASP A 43 2.23 -18.76 -3.53
C ASP A 43 2.27 -17.56 -4.47
N GLU A 44 1.92 -16.37 -3.96
CA GLU A 44 2.01 -15.09 -4.67
C GLU A 44 1.04 -14.96 -5.85
N GLN A 45 -0.04 -15.73 -5.88
CA GLN A 45 -1.09 -15.56 -6.90
C GLN A 45 -2.01 -14.41 -6.51
N VAL A 46 -2.22 -13.48 -7.43
CA VAL A 46 -3.03 -12.28 -7.20
C VAL A 46 -4.36 -12.43 -7.91
N SER A 47 -5.45 -12.20 -7.18
CA SER A 47 -6.78 -12.08 -7.75
C SER A 47 -7.44 -10.82 -7.21
N TYR A 48 -8.36 -10.26 -7.99
CA TYR A 48 -9.06 -9.05 -7.56
C TYR A 48 -10.47 -9.02 -8.12
N THR A 49 -11.34 -8.30 -7.42
CA THR A 49 -12.73 -8.11 -7.82
C THR A 49 -13.03 -6.61 -7.78
N ILE A 50 -13.49 -6.07 -8.90
CA ILE A 50 -13.90 -4.67 -8.97
C ILE A 50 -15.29 -4.54 -8.35
N ILE A 51 -15.42 -3.67 -7.35
CA ILE A 51 -16.70 -3.39 -6.69
C ILE A 51 -17.37 -2.20 -7.35
N THR A 52 -16.61 -1.13 -7.59
CA THR A 52 -17.10 0.10 -8.18
C THR A 52 -16.24 0.47 -9.38
N LYS A 53 -16.88 0.87 -10.47
CA LYS A 53 -16.18 1.21 -11.71
C LYS A 53 -15.61 2.63 -11.64
N PHE A 54 -14.51 2.82 -10.95
CA PHE A 54 -13.72 4.05 -11.07
C PHE A 54 -12.58 3.79 -12.06
N LYS A 55 -12.56 4.57 -13.12
CA LYS A 55 -11.59 4.41 -14.23
C LYS A 55 -10.17 4.80 -13.83
N GLU A 56 -10.01 5.52 -12.74
CA GLU A 56 -8.74 6.13 -12.34
C GLU A 56 -7.90 5.22 -11.41
N LEU A 57 -8.36 4.02 -11.11
CA LEU A 57 -7.59 3.11 -10.28
C LEU A 57 -6.38 2.62 -11.07
N MET A 58 -5.22 3.05 -10.66
CA MET A 58 -3.98 2.78 -11.38
C MET A 58 -3.78 1.31 -11.72
N ILE A 59 -4.05 0.44 -10.75
CA ILE A 59 -3.77 -0.98 -10.92
C ILE A 59 -4.80 -1.67 -11.79
N THR A 60 -6.04 -1.18 -11.81
CA THR A 60 -7.13 -1.80 -12.58
C THR A 60 -7.16 -1.33 -14.03
N THR A 61 -6.34 -0.38 -14.41
CA THR A 61 -6.22 0.03 -15.82
C THR A 61 -5.23 -0.84 -16.60
N ILE A 62 -4.55 -1.75 -15.94
CA ILE A 62 -3.60 -2.65 -16.57
C ILE A 62 -4.37 -3.74 -17.33
N HIS A 63 -4.05 -3.92 -18.61
CA HIS A 63 -4.75 -4.86 -19.51
C HIS A 63 -4.06 -6.23 -19.52
N ARG A 64 -3.66 -6.74 -18.38
CA ARG A 64 -3.05 -8.05 -18.22
C ARG A 64 -3.32 -8.57 -16.82
N PRO A 65 -3.15 -9.88 -16.59
CA PRO A 65 -3.26 -10.40 -15.23
C PRO A 65 -2.25 -9.71 -14.30
N LEU A 66 -2.68 -9.43 -13.08
CA LEU A 66 -1.82 -8.84 -12.06
C LEU A 66 -0.90 -9.89 -11.46
N ASP A 67 0.31 -9.49 -11.12
CA ASP A 67 1.23 -10.31 -10.35
C ASP A 67 1.66 -9.59 -9.07
N ILE A 68 2.48 -10.27 -8.27
CA ILE A 68 2.91 -9.71 -6.98
C ILE A 68 3.70 -8.40 -7.16
N SER A 69 4.40 -8.23 -8.28
CA SER A 69 5.15 -7.01 -8.52
C SER A 69 4.25 -5.80 -8.77
N ASP A 70 3.06 -6.03 -9.31
CA ASP A 70 2.07 -4.97 -9.46
C ASP A 70 1.59 -4.48 -8.10
N ILE A 71 1.40 -5.41 -7.15
CA ILE A 71 1.00 -5.07 -5.79
C ILE A 71 2.11 -4.29 -5.09
N TYR A 72 3.36 -4.73 -5.20
CA TYR A 72 4.49 -4.01 -4.64
C TYR A 72 4.60 -2.59 -5.19
N TYR A 73 4.40 -2.45 -6.49
CA TYR A 73 4.43 -1.13 -7.13
C TYR A 73 3.31 -0.24 -6.57
N MET A 74 2.10 -0.76 -6.50
CA MET A 74 0.98 -0.01 -5.95
C MET A 74 1.24 0.42 -4.52
N PHE A 75 1.72 -0.49 -3.68
CA PHE A 75 2.02 -0.20 -2.29
C PHE A 75 3.10 0.87 -2.15
N SER A 76 4.16 0.77 -2.96
CA SER A 76 5.25 1.74 -2.91
C SER A 76 4.80 3.14 -3.32
N CYS A 77 3.82 3.23 -4.21
CA CYS A 77 3.25 4.52 -4.62
C CYS A 77 2.37 5.14 -3.54
N ARG A 78 1.95 4.36 -2.54
CA ARG A 78 1.05 4.83 -1.48
C ARG A 78 1.75 5.12 -0.17
N VAL A 79 3.09 5.08 -0.13
CA VAL A 79 3.87 5.40 1.06
C VAL A 79 4.93 6.44 0.70
N PHE A 80 5.40 7.16 1.72
CA PHE A 80 6.46 8.15 1.53
C PHE A 80 7.78 7.45 1.15
N GLN A 81 8.64 8.17 0.44
CA GLN A 81 9.95 7.65 0.06
C GLN A 81 10.90 7.65 1.25
N ASP A 82 11.80 6.68 1.28
CA ASP A 82 12.84 6.62 2.30
C ASP A 82 13.88 7.69 2.01
N ARG A 83 13.85 8.77 2.80
CA ARG A 83 14.75 9.92 2.67
C ARG A 83 15.35 10.28 4.02
N THR A 84 16.43 9.62 4.39
CA THR A 84 17.15 9.97 5.59
C THR A 84 17.76 11.39 5.45
N PRO A 85 17.65 12.29 6.45
CA PRO A 85 17.20 12.01 7.82
C PRO A 85 15.70 12.19 8.07
N PHE A 86 14.91 12.58 7.07
CA PHE A 86 13.48 12.91 7.25
C PHE A 86 12.65 11.70 7.62
N THR A 87 13.02 10.52 7.13
CA THR A 87 12.32 9.28 7.39
C THR A 87 12.38 8.84 8.86
N LYS A 88 13.50 9.07 9.51
CA LYS A 88 13.74 8.54 10.85
C LYS A 88 12.72 8.99 11.89
N PRO A 89 12.39 10.29 12.03
CA PRO A 89 11.38 10.70 13.00
C PRO A 89 10.00 10.12 12.71
N ILE A 90 9.67 9.95 11.43
CA ILE A 90 8.38 9.37 11.03
C ILE A 90 8.30 7.91 11.48
N LEU A 91 9.35 7.12 11.22
CA LEU A 91 9.40 5.73 11.64
C LEU A 91 9.34 5.61 13.17
N GLU A 92 9.99 6.49 13.89
CA GLU A 92 9.94 6.52 15.35
C GLU A 92 8.52 6.74 15.86
N ARG A 93 7.78 7.66 15.27
CA ARG A 93 6.39 7.90 15.64
C ARG A 93 5.51 6.69 15.35
N MET A 94 5.85 5.91 14.33
CA MET A 94 5.12 4.67 13.97
C MET A 94 5.51 3.48 14.83
N GLY A 95 6.59 3.59 15.61
CA GLY A 95 7.14 2.46 16.36
C GLY A 95 7.88 1.46 15.49
N LEU A 96 8.40 1.90 14.36
CA LEU A 96 9.11 1.05 13.41
C LEU A 96 10.61 1.31 13.49
N GLU A 97 11.40 0.23 13.46
CA GLU A 97 12.86 0.32 13.51
C GLU A 97 13.49 0.59 12.15
N LYS A 98 12.83 0.13 11.09
CA LYS A 98 13.35 0.26 9.73
C LYS A 98 12.23 0.56 8.76
N TYR A 99 12.61 1.09 7.60
CA TYR A 99 11.68 1.34 6.51
C TYR A 99 11.21 0.00 5.91
N ASN A 100 9.91 -0.22 5.94
CA ASN A 100 9.28 -1.38 5.32
C ASN A 100 7.93 -0.93 4.77
N VAL A 101 7.73 -1.09 3.48
CA VAL A 101 6.55 -0.56 2.79
C VAL A 101 5.25 -1.08 3.40
N CYS A 102 5.15 -2.39 3.63
CA CYS A 102 3.93 -2.98 4.18
C CYS A 102 3.64 -2.50 5.61
N ASN A 103 4.67 -2.41 6.44
CA ASN A 103 4.50 -1.95 7.81
C ASN A 103 4.09 -0.48 7.87
N ILE A 104 4.69 0.34 7.01
CA ILE A 104 4.32 1.76 6.89
C ILE A 104 2.88 1.87 6.40
N LEU A 105 2.54 1.10 5.37
CA LEU A 105 1.20 1.13 4.77
C LEU A 105 0.12 0.78 5.79
N ARG A 106 0.40 -0.16 6.69
CA ARG A 106 -0.55 -0.52 7.74
C ARG A 106 -0.77 0.60 8.75
N ARG A 107 0.20 1.52 8.90
CA ARG A 107 0.05 2.70 9.75
C ARG A 107 -0.66 3.85 9.04
N THR A 108 -0.31 4.08 7.77
CA THR A 108 -0.83 5.21 7.00
C THR A 108 -2.09 4.89 6.23
N HIS A 109 -2.43 3.61 6.09
CA HIS A 109 -3.58 3.12 5.31
C HIS A 109 -3.54 3.57 3.85
N GLY A 110 -2.37 3.89 3.32
CA GLY A 110 -2.20 4.37 1.96
C GLY A 110 -2.78 5.75 1.70
N ILE A 111 -3.05 6.51 2.74
CA ILE A 111 -3.56 7.87 2.61
C ILE A 111 -2.52 8.74 1.91
N SER A 112 -2.99 9.62 1.03
CA SER A 112 -2.18 10.59 0.32
C SER A 112 -2.87 11.95 0.36
N PRO A 113 -2.11 13.05 0.43
CA PRO A 113 -2.70 14.38 0.35
C PRO A 113 -3.19 14.76 -1.06
N TYR A 114 -2.91 13.91 -2.05
CA TYR A 114 -3.19 14.23 -3.46
C TYR A 114 -4.48 13.59 -3.98
N ASP A 115 -5.05 12.64 -3.26
CA ASP A 115 -6.29 11.97 -3.65
C ASP A 115 -7.00 11.45 -2.42
N ASP A 116 -8.15 10.81 -2.61
CA ASP A 116 -8.95 10.22 -1.52
C ASP A 116 -9.01 8.70 -1.59
N TYR A 117 -8.08 8.06 -2.30
CA TYR A 117 -7.91 6.63 -2.26
C TYR A 117 -7.15 6.21 -1.01
N TRP A 118 -7.47 5.04 -0.50
CA TRP A 118 -6.77 4.46 0.65
C TRP A 118 -6.99 2.95 0.68
N ILE A 119 -6.28 2.28 1.58
CA ILE A 119 -6.26 0.83 1.64
C ILE A 119 -6.66 0.38 3.04
N ARG A 120 -7.60 -0.56 3.08
CA ARG A 120 -8.01 -1.19 4.33
C ARG A 120 -7.69 -2.67 4.25
N PHE A 121 -6.87 -3.15 5.17
CA PHE A 121 -6.50 -4.56 5.24
C PHE A 121 -7.60 -5.36 5.89
N ASP A 122 -7.65 -6.67 5.57
CA ASP A 122 -8.66 -7.56 6.10
C ASP A 122 -8.68 -7.52 7.63
N GLY A 123 -9.87 -7.44 8.19
CA GLY A 123 -10.08 -7.34 9.64
C GLY A 123 -10.06 -5.94 10.20
N GLU A 124 -9.58 -4.96 9.46
CA GLU A 124 -9.62 -3.57 9.91
C GLU A 124 -11.02 -2.98 9.78
N LYS A 125 -11.40 -2.14 10.73
CA LYS A 125 -12.72 -1.48 10.75
C LYS A 125 -12.60 0.03 10.75
N ILE A 126 -11.43 0.53 10.42
CA ILE A 126 -11.14 1.96 10.42
C ILE A 126 -11.93 2.68 9.32
N THR A 127 -12.36 3.91 9.61
CA THR A 127 -13.04 4.77 8.63
C THR A 127 -12.02 5.63 7.91
N PHE A 128 -12.45 6.27 6.81
CA PHE A 128 -11.59 7.20 6.08
C PHE A 128 -11.10 8.35 6.97
N ASP A 129 -11.99 8.94 7.74
CA ASP A 129 -11.62 10.06 8.63
C ASP A 129 -10.59 9.63 9.68
N GLN A 130 -10.76 8.44 10.24
CA GLN A 130 -9.79 7.89 11.19
C GLN A 130 -8.44 7.62 10.53
N ALA A 131 -8.46 7.12 9.30
CA ALA A 131 -7.22 6.86 8.54
C ALA A 131 -6.46 8.16 8.27
N VAL A 132 -7.18 9.22 7.91
CA VAL A 132 -6.57 10.54 7.70
C VAL A 132 -5.97 11.08 9.00
N GLU A 133 -6.65 10.92 10.12
CA GLU A 133 -6.12 11.34 11.43
C GLU A 133 -4.82 10.61 11.77
N GLU A 134 -4.77 9.31 11.55
CA GLU A 134 -3.56 8.54 11.80
C GLU A 134 -2.42 8.95 10.88
N PHE A 135 -2.72 9.17 9.61
CA PHE A 135 -1.72 9.65 8.66
C PHE A 135 -1.12 10.97 9.13
N ASP A 136 -1.93 11.94 9.49
CA ASP A 136 -1.48 13.24 9.96
C ASP A 136 -0.63 13.14 11.23
N LYS A 137 -1.05 12.28 12.15
CA LYS A 137 -0.31 12.03 13.39
C LYS A 137 1.12 11.54 13.14
N TYR A 138 1.29 10.66 12.17
CA TYR A 138 2.61 10.08 11.88
C TYR A 138 3.45 11.00 11.00
N LEU A 139 2.87 11.59 9.97
CA LEU A 139 3.61 12.35 8.98
C LEU A 139 3.87 13.79 9.41
N ILE A 140 2.89 14.42 10.04
CA ILE A 140 3.03 15.81 10.51
C ILE A 140 3.58 15.83 11.94
N GLY A 141 3.17 14.88 12.75
CA GLY A 141 3.59 14.77 14.13
C GLY A 141 2.75 15.62 15.08
N PRO A 142 2.98 15.49 16.39
CA PRO A 142 2.29 16.30 17.37
C PRO A 142 2.76 17.75 17.31
N GLU A 143 1.84 18.65 17.47
CA GLU A 143 2.17 20.09 17.61
C GLU A 143 2.55 20.43 19.03
#